data_cd2f4aef0db22f47933c4d41b91ac7ee
#
_entry.id   cd2f4aef0db22f47933c4d41b91ac7ee
#
_cell.length_a   1.000
_cell.length_b   1.000
_cell.length_c   1.000
_cell.angle_alpha   90.00
_cell.angle_beta   90.00
_cell.angle_gamma   90.00
#
_symmetry.space_group_name_H-M   'P 1'
#
loop_
_entity.id
_entity.type
_entity.pdbx_description
1 polymer ?
#
loop_
_entity_poly.entity_id
_entity_poly.type
_entity_poly.pdbx_seq_one_letter_code
_entity_poly.pdbx_strand_id
1 'polypeptide(L)'
;MTSVEYSSQCPECQSKIILDYGKGEYVCHKCGCVVMEQVDYYGPENNSTDFEERNRNTRASGSTSISLHDFGLRTEIGNSSRDYSGRALDYQNIELINRSRKWHSRLRVNSSKERRLSNVLSKINEVCSVLCLRKTITETASMIYRNFENSNKAKGKSITCIASAKIYLACKRCGV
;
A
#
# COMPACT_ATOMS: atom_id res chain seq x y z
N MET A 1 7.68 -6.16 -19.81
CA MET A 1 8.71 -6.00 -18.78
C MET A 1 9.74 -7.07 -19.02
N THR A 2 10.81 -6.74 -19.71
CA THR A 2 11.91 -7.66 -20.02
C THR A 2 12.74 -7.82 -18.76
N SER A 3 12.68 -8.99 -18.12
CA SER A 3 13.64 -9.40 -17.09
C SER A 3 15.00 -9.46 -17.74
N VAL A 4 15.85 -8.51 -17.40
CA VAL A 4 17.27 -8.54 -17.80
C VAL A 4 17.90 -9.66 -16.97
N GLU A 5 18.15 -10.80 -17.58
CA GLU A 5 18.94 -11.87 -16.98
C GLU A 5 20.37 -11.39 -16.84
N TYR A 6 20.75 -11.03 -15.63
CA TYR A 6 22.14 -10.67 -15.33
C TYR A 6 23.01 -11.92 -15.38
N SER A 7 24.04 -11.91 -16.23
CA SER A 7 25.06 -12.92 -16.18
C SER A 7 25.74 -12.87 -14.82
N SER A 8 25.71 -13.98 -14.09
CA SER A 8 26.30 -14.09 -12.75
C SER A 8 27.84 -14.02 -12.76
N GLN A 9 28.45 -13.77 -13.90
CA GLN A 9 29.90 -13.80 -14.13
C GLN A 9 30.40 -12.53 -14.80
N CYS A 10 31.57 -12.08 -14.36
CA CYS A 10 32.24 -10.90 -14.90
C CYS A 10 32.65 -11.12 -16.37
N PRO A 11 32.40 -10.15 -17.27
CA PRO A 11 32.77 -10.25 -18.68
C PRO A 11 34.29 -10.31 -18.92
N GLU A 12 35.10 -9.75 -17.99
CA GLU A 12 36.58 -9.68 -18.17
C GLU A 12 37.29 -10.89 -17.58
N CYS A 13 36.93 -11.33 -16.35
CA CYS A 13 37.67 -12.37 -15.65
C CYS A 13 36.82 -13.59 -15.25
N GLN A 14 35.54 -13.61 -15.65
CA GLN A 14 34.56 -14.68 -15.38
C GLN A 14 34.37 -15.01 -13.89
N SER A 15 34.85 -14.15 -13.00
CA SER A 15 34.66 -14.30 -11.54
C SER A 15 33.29 -13.85 -11.11
N LYS A 16 32.91 -14.19 -9.87
CA LYS A 16 31.61 -13.85 -9.28
C LYS A 16 31.43 -12.34 -9.14
N ILE A 17 30.24 -11.85 -9.50
CA ILE A 17 29.80 -10.47 -9.31
C ILE A 17 29.11 -10.36 -7.94
N ILE A 18 29.36 -9.29 -7.20
CA ILE A 18 28.73 -8.95 -5.92
C ILE A 18 28.07 -7.58 -6.03
N LEU A 19 27.00 -7.41 -5.27
CA LEU A 19 26.30 -6.14 -5.17
C LEU A 19 26.91 -5.29 -4.06
N ASP A 20 27.43 -4.11 -4.42
CA ASP A 20 27.83 -3.09 -3.46
C ASP A 20 26.62 -2.21 -3.11
N TYR A 21 26.04 -2.45 -1.93
CA TYR A 21 24.90 -1.68 -1.45
C TYR A 21 25.23 -0.23 -1.11
N GLY A 22 26.50 0.10 -0.85
CA GLY A 22 26.92 1.46 -0.50
C GLY A 22 26.91 2.38 -1.70
N LYS A 23 27.24 1.85 -2.89
CA LYS A 23 27.30 2.58 -4.16
C LYS A 23 26.13 2.27 -5.10
N GLY A 24 25.41 1.16 -4.85
CA GLY A 24 24.35 0.70 -5.74
C GLY A 24 24.88 0.18 -7.08
N GLU A 25 25.98 -0.56 -7.04
CA GLU A 25 26.68 -1.07 -8.22
C GLU A 25 26.90 -2.59 -8.13
N TYR A 26 26.88 -3.25 -9.28
CA TYR A 26 27.35 -4.63 -9.40
C TYR A 26 28.85 -4.65 -9.77
N VAL A 27 29.69 -5.12 -8.86
CA VAL A 27 31.15 -5.10 -8.97
C VAL A 27 31.74 -6.50 -8.97
N CYS A 28 32.75 -6.76 -9.80
CA CYS A 28 33.47 -8.00 -9.78
C CYS A 28 34.41 -8.08 -8.57
N HIS A 29 34.32 -9.18 -7.80
CA HIS A 29 35.17 -9.39 -6.63
C HIS A 29 36.67 -9.46 -6.94
N LYS A 30 37.06 -9.91 -8.14
CA LYS A 30 38.46 -10.15 -8.49
C LYS A 30 39.14 -9.01 -9.22
N CYS A 31 38.50 -8.45 -10.24
CA CYS A 31 39.10 -7.39 -11.07
C CYS A 31 38.53 -5.99 -10.79
N GLY A 32 37.47 -5.85 -9.97
CA GLY A 32 36.86 -4.57 -9.67
C GLY A 32 36.05 -3.98 -10.82
N CYS A 33 35.84 -4.70 -11.91
CA CYS A 33 35.03 -4.23 -13.04
C CYS A 33 33.58 -3.98 -12.59
N VAL A 34 33.07 -2.78 -12.83
CA VAL A 34 31.67 -2.42 -12.60
C VAL A 34 30.86 -2.89 -13.79
N VAL A 35 29.95 -3.83 -13.58
CA VAL A 35 29.11 -4.42 -14.62
C VAL A 35 27.84 -3.61 -14.84
N MET A 36 27.31 -3.05 -13.77
CA MET A 36 26.11 -2.23 -13.79
C MET A 36 26.16 -1.18 -12.70
N GLU A 37 25.87 0.05 -13.07
CA GLU A 37 25.69 1.20 -12.19
C GLU A 37 24.19 1.44 -11.95
N GLN A 38 23.86 2.19 -10.89
CA GLN A 38 22.49 2.63 -10.57
C GLN A 38 21.49 1.50 -10.35
N VAL A 39 21.86 0.56 -9.48
CA VAL A 39 20.94 -0.52 -9.08
C VAL A 39 19.81 0.03 -8.22
N ASP A 40 18.58 -0.21 -8.64
CA ASP A 40 17.40 0.21 -7.90
C ASP A 40 17.35 -0.47 -6.52
N TYR A 41 17.19 0.33 -5.48
CA TYR A 41 17.02 -0.16 -4.11
C TYR A 41 15.55 -0.39 -3.81
N TYR A 42 15.14 -1.65 -3.67
CA TYR A 42 13.76 -2.06 -3.37
C TYR A 42 13.48 -2.19 -1.87
N GLY A 43 14.46 -1.95 -1.02
CA GLY A 43 14.29 -2.00 0.43
C GLY A 43 13.54 -0.77 0.98
N PRO A 44 13.15 -0.80 2.26
CA PRO A 44 12.52 0.34 2.91
C PRO A 44 13.51 1.52 2.95
N GLU A 45 13.08 2.67 2.44
CA GLU A 45 13.90 3.90 2.41
C GLU A 45 14.23 4.43 3.81
N ASN A 46 13.46 4.03 4.81
CA ASN A 46 13.54 4.52 6.17
C ASN A 46 13.56 3.37 7.18
N ASN A 47 14.68 3.21 7.85
CA ASN A 47 14.91 2.21 8.88
C ASN A 47 14.73 2.78 10.31
N SER A 48 14.17 3.99 10.46
CA SER A 48 13.95 4.56 11.78
C SER A 48 12.99 3.71 12.61
N THR A 49 13.35 3.46 13.86
CA THR A 49 12.53 2.74 14.84
C THR A 49 11.47 3.65 15.45
N ASP A 50 11.71 4.96 15.43
CA ASP A 50 10.80 5.95 15.98
C ASP A 50 9.64 6.24 15.01
N PHE A 51 8.41 6.22 15.55
CA PHE A 51 7.19 6.43 14.78
C PHE A 51 7.11 7.85 14.19
N GLU A 52 7.55 8.87 14.93
CA GLU A 52 7.50 10.27 14.47
C GLU A 52 8.50 10.51 13.34
N GLU A 53 9.70 9.97 13.47
CA GLU A 53 10.74 10.09 12.46
C GLU A 53 10.39 9.32 11.20
N ARG A 54 9.83 8.11 11.34
CA ARG A 54 9.29 7.33 10.22
C ARG A 54 8.23 8.12 9.47
N ASN A 55 7.33 8.79 10.18
CA ASN A 55 6.23 9.55 9.56
C ASN A 55 6.72 10.79 8.83
N ARG A 56 7.77 11.47 9.33
CA ARG A 56 8.40 12.62 8.67
C ARG A 56 9.14 12.23 7.39
N ASN A 57 9.81 11.11 7.39
CA ASN A 57 10.67 10.66 6.29
C ASN A 57 9.94 9.76 5.28
N THR A 58 8.67 9.42 5.52
CA THR A 58 7.88 8.60 4.59
C THR A 58 7.51 9.41 3.36
N ARG A 59 8.01 8.97 2.19
CA ARG A 59 7.68 9.58 0.89
C ARG A 59 6.34 9.10 0.34
N ALA A 60 5.87 7.94 0.79
CA ALA A 60 4.60 7.37 0.40
C ALA A 60 3.58 7.43 1.53
N SER A 61 2.33 7.68 1.22
CA SER A 61 1.23 7.70 2.18
C SER A 61 0.83 6.29 2.59
N GLY A 62 1.19 5.90 3.80
CA GLY A 62 0.69 4.69 4.45
C GLY A 62 1.25 3.36 3.93
N SER A 63 0.95 2.30 4.67
CA SER A 63 1.31 0.93 4.30
C SER A 63 0.27 0.33 3.36
N THR A 64 0.72 -0.47 2.41
CA THR A 64 -0.19 -1.27 1.58
C THR A 64 -0.95 -2.27 2.45
N SER A 65 -2.27 -2.37 2.28
CA SER A 65 -3.12 -3.29 3.01
C SER A 65 -4.23 -3.85 2.13
N ILE A 66 -4.46 -5.16 2.24
CA ILE A 66 -5.55 -5.87 1.56
C ILE A 66 -6.92 -5.42 2.09
N SER A 67 -6.99 -4.86 3.30
CA SER A 67 -8.22 -4.36 3.92
C SER A 67 -8.74 -3.05 3.32
N LEU A 68 -7.92 -2.34 2.53
CA LEU A 68 -8.30 -1.14 1.80
C LEU A 68 -8.73 -1.50 0.38
N HIS A 69 -9.76 -0.82 -0.17
CA HIS A 69 -10.31 -1.13 -1.49
C HIS A 69 -9.27 -0.97 -2.62
N ASP A 70 -8.36 -0.02 -2.49
CA ASP A 70 -7.28 0.36 -3.39
C ASP A 70 -5.90 -0.19 -2.97
N PHE A 71 -5.87 -1.11 -2.01
CA PHE A 71 -4.64 -1.64 -1.39
C PHE A 71 -3.77 -0.58 -0.69
N GLY A 72 -4.26 0.64 -0.48
CA GLY A 72 -3.49 1.74 0.08
C GLY A 72 -2.57 2.44 -0.93
N LEU A 73 -2.76 2.20 -2.23
CA LEU A 73 -1.91 2.79 -3.29
C LEU A 73 -2.29 4.23 -3.64
N ARG A 74 -3.45 4.73 -3.15
CA ARG A 74 -3.89 6.09 -3.42
C ARG A 74 -3.29 7.09 -2.44
N THR A 75 -3.00 8.27 -2.98
CA THR A 75 -2.68 9.44 -2.18
C THR A 75 -3.94 10.15 -1.74
N GLU A 76 -3.92 10.80 -0.58
CA GLU A 76 -5.02 11.62 -0.08
C GLU A 76 -4.57 13.07 0.09
N ILE A 77 -5.44 14.01 -0.25
CA ILE A 77 -5.20 15.42 0.02
C ILE A 77 -5.55 15.66 1.49
N GLY A 78 -4.53 15.95 2.31
CA GLY A 78 -4.68 16.17 3.75
C GLY A 78 -5.71 17.26 4.08
N ASN A 79 -6.32 17.18 5.26
CA ASN A 79 -7.32 18.15 5.72
C ASN A 79 -6.72 19.44 6.28
N SER A 80 -5.38 19.53 6.39
CA SER A 80 -4.71 20.72 6.88
C SER A 80 -4.91 21.90 5.94
N SER A 81 -5.16 23.08 6.51
CA SER A 81 -5.15 24.37 5.79
C SER A 81 -3.81 25.08 5.92
N ARG A 82 -2.73 24.30 6.09
CA ARG A 82 -1.35 24.78 6.19
C ARG A 82 -0.51 24.17 5.09
N ASP A 83 0.52 24.91 4.65
CA ASP A 83 1.51 24.40 3.71
C ASP A 83 2.52 23.47 4.41
N TYR A 84 3.48 22.95 3.64
CA TYR A 84 4.56 22.10 4.18
C TYR A 84 5.41 22.84 5.24
N SER A 85 5.55 24.16 5.13
CA SER A 85 6.28 25.00 6.08
C SER A 85 5.48 25.34 7.34
N GLY A 86 4.26 24.85 7.48
CA GLY A 86 3.36 25.12 8.61
C GLY A 86 2.64 26.47 8.56
N ARG A 87 2.82 27.26 7.49
CA ARG A 87 2.14 28.57 7.31
C ARG A 87 0.68 28.35 6.93
N ALA A 88 -0.21 29.19 7.44
CA ALA A 88 -1.60 29.20 7.03
C ALA A 88 -1.71 29.57 5.54
N LEU A 89 -2.54 28.83 4.82
CA LEU A 89 -2.83 29.11 3.41
C LEU A 89 -3.74 30.34 3.29
N ASP A 90 -3.55 31.12 2.23
CA ASP A 90 -4.43 32.21 1.87
C ASP A 90 -5.84 31.72 1.54
N TYR A 91 -6.85 32.59 1.73
CA TYR A 91 -8.27 32.24 1.53
C TYR A 91 -8.56 31.66 0.14
N GLN A 92 -7.98 32.23 -0.90
CA GLN A 92 -8.16 31.74 -2.28
C GLN A 92 -7.60 30.34 -2.46
N ASN A 93 -6.44 30.05 -1.87
CA ASN A 93 -5.82 28.74 -1.92
C ASN A 93 -6.60 27.70 -1.10
N ILE A 94 -7.20 28.09 0.02
CA ILE A 94 -8.07 27.22 0.83
C ILE A 94 -9.30 26.80 -0.01
N GLU A 95 -9.93 27.73 -0.74
CA GLU A 95 -11.07 27.41 -1.57
C GLU A 95 -10.70 26.45 -2.71
N LEU A 96 -9.57 26.67 -3.38
CA LEU A 96 -9.06 25.78 -4.43
C LEU A 96 -8.79 24.38 -3.89
N ILE A 97 -8.14 24.26 -2.72
CA ILE A 97 -7.86 22.98 -2.10
C ILE A 97 -9.15 22.26 -1.70
N ASN A 98 -10.12 22.96 -1.14
CA ASN A 98 -11.41 22.37 -0.76
C ASN A 98 -12.17 21.88 -2.00
N ARG A 99 -12.10 22.61 -3.10
CA ARG A 99 -12.66 22.18 -4.39
C ARG A 99 -11.94 20.93 -4.91
N SER A 100 -10.61 20.90 -4.83
CA SER A 100 -9.80 19.74 -5.23
C SER A 100 -10.11 18.52 -4.37
N ARG A 101 -10.22 18.66 -3.05
CA ARG A 101 -10.64 17.59 -2.13
C ARG A 101 -12.00 17.01 -2.49
N LYS A 102 -12.96 17.88 -2.82
CA LYS A 102 -14.31 17.47 -3.22
C LYS A 102 -14.29 16.64 -4.51
N TRP A 103 -13.52 17.06 -5.49
CA TRP A 103 -13.36 16.31 -6.73
C TRP A 103 -12.59 15.03 -6.53
N HIS A 104 -11.50 15.06 -5.76
CA HIS A 104 -10.72 13.88 -5.42
C HIS A 104 -11.58 12.81 -4.73
N SER A 105 -12.39 13.20 -3.74
CA SER A 105 -13.32 12.30 -3.06
C SER A 105 -14.36 11.68 -4.01
N ARG A 106 -14.86 12.42 -5.00
CA ARG A 106 -15.80 11.91 -6.00
C ARG A 106 -15.16 10.94 -6.98
N LEU A 107 -13.91 11.19 -7.37
CA LEU A 107 -13.15 10.35 -8.30
C LEU A 107 -12.62 9.07 -7.64
N ARG A 108 -12.62 9.02 -6.31
CA ARG A 108 -12.05 7.91 -5.53
C ARG A 108 -12.69 6.57 -5.87
N VAL A 109 -13.97 6.54 -6.21
CA VAL A 109 -14.72 5.31 -6.51
C VAL A 109 -15.57 5.55 -7.76
N ASN A 110 -15.14 5.01 -8.90
CA ASN A 110 -15.78 5.24 -10.18
C ASN A 110 -16.94 4.27 -10.48
N SER A 111 -16.85 3.01 -10.03
CA SER A 111 -17.84 1.99 -10.33
C SER A 111 -18.71 1.64 -9.12
N SER A 112 -19.94 1.17 -9.38
CA SER A 112 -20.83 0.68 -8.32
C SER A 112 -20.26 -0.56 -7.62
N LYS A 113 -19.46 -1.36 -8.33
CA LYS A 113 -18.77 -2.53 -7.80
C LYS A 113 -17.67 -2.11 -6.81
N GLU A 114 -16.83 -1.15 -7.18
CA GLU A 114 -15.79 -0.60 -6.28
C GLU A 114 -16.40 0.08 -5.05
N ARG A 115 -17.50 0.81 -5.23
CA ARG A 115 -18.21 1.44 -4.10
C ARG A 115 -18.69 0.39 -3.09
N ARG A 116 -19.26 -0.70 -3.60
CA ARG A 116 -19.69 -1.80 -2.76
C ARG A 116 -18.50 -2.48 -2.06
N LEU A 117 -17.41 -2.73 -2.79
CA LEU A 117 -16.18 -3.27 -2.25
C LEU A 117 -15.66 -2.39 -1.10
N SER A 118 -15.54 -1.08 -1.32
CA SER A 118 -15.11 -0.12 -0.31
C SER A 118 -16.01 -0.14 0.93
N ASN A 119 -17.34 -0.13 0.75
CA ASN A 119 -18.28 -0.14 1.88
C ASN A 119 -18.21 -1.42 2.71
N VAL A 120 -18.06 -2.58 2.06
CA VAL A 120 -17.96 -3.86 2.80
C VAL A 120 -16.63 -3.97 3.52
N LEU A 121 -15.51 -3.57 2.89
CA LEU A 121 -14.19 -3.58 3.54
C LEU A 121 -14.15 -2.59 4.72
N SER A 122 -14.73 -1.40 4.58
CA SER A 122 -14.85 -0.46 5.71
C SER A 122 -15.65 -1.06 6.86
N LYS A 123 -16.75 -1.79 6.56
CA LYS A 123 -17.55 -2.44 7.60
C LYS A 123 -16.83 -3.61 8.26
N ILE A 124 -16.03 -4.37 7.53
CA ILE A 124 -15.15 -5.40 8.09
C ILE A 124 -14.14 -4.77 9.06
N ASN A 125 -13.46 -3.70 8.64
CA ASN A 125 -12.50 -2.99 9.48
C ASN A 125 -13.13 -2.43 10.76
N GLU A 126 -14.31 -1.79 10.64
CA GLU A 126 -15.06 -1.26 11.77
C GLU A 126 -15.41 -2.36 12.79
N VAL A 127 -16.01 -3.45 12.34
CA VAL A 127 -16.40 -4.56 13.23
C VAL A 127 -15.18 -5.23 13.86
N CYS A 128 -14.12 -5.47 13.09
CA CYS A 128 -12.90 -6.06 13.62
C CYS A 128 -12.21 -5.15 14.65
N SER A 129 -12.26 -3.81 14.48
CA SER A 129 -11.71 -2.87 15.47
C SER A 129 -12.54 -2.83 16.75
N VAL A 130 -13.89 -2.86 16.64
CA VAL A 130 -14.79 -2.92 17.82
C VAL A 130 -14.60 -4.21 18.62
N LEU A 131 -14.40 -5.34 17.92
CA LEU A 131 -14.14 -6.63 18.54
C LEU A 131 -12.68 -6.86 18.95
N CYS A 132 -11.81 -5.86 18.76
CA CYS A 132 -10.36 -5.95 19.03
C CYS A 132 -9.69 -7.18 18.39
N LEU A 133 -10.12 -7.57 17.19
CA LEU A 133 -9.56 -8.72 16.48
C LEU A 133 -8.16 -8.38 15.90
N ARG A 134 -7.33 -9.41 15.79
CA ARG A 134 -5.98 -9.29 15.19
C ARG A 134 -6.04 -8.84 13.74
N LYS A 135 -5.06 -8.07 13.30
CA LYS A 135 -4.93 -7.59 11.92
C LYS A 135 -4.96 -8.74 10.89
N THR A 136 -4.39 -9.88 11.22
CA THR A 136 -4.41 -11.09 10.37
C THR A 136 -5.84 -11.57 10.06
N ILE A 137 -6.77 -11.46 11.00
CA ILE A 137 -8.18 -11.83 10.80
C ILE A 137 -8.84 -10.83 9.85
N THR A 138 -8.60 -9.54 10.03
CA THR A 138 -9.13 -8.48 9.17
C THR A 138 -8.64 -8.65 7.73
N GLU A 139 -7.36 -8.92 7.52
CA GLU A 139 -6.78 -9.16 6.21
C GLU A 139 -7.32 -10.44 5.56
N THR A 140 -7.46 -11.52 6.35
CA THR A 140 -8.04 -12.79 5.87
C THR A 140 -9.51 -12.61 5.47
N ALA A 141 -10.32 -11.90 6.28
CA ALA A 141 -11.71 -11.59 5.96
C ALA A 141 -11.82 -10.76 4.66
N SER A 142 -10.95 -9.78 4.50
CA SER A 142 -10.89 -8.92 3.31
C SER A 142 -10.52 -9.71 2.06
N MET A 143 -9.57 -10.64 2.16
CA MET A 143 -9.18 -11.54 1.07
C MET A 143 -10.31 -12.49 0.67
N ILE A 144 -10.99 -13.10 1.66
CA ILE A 144 -12.16 -13.96 1.42
C ILE A 144 -13.27 -13.17 0.73
N TYR A 145 -13.49 -11.90 1.12
CA TYR A 145 -14.50 -11.06 0.48
C TYR A 145 -14.14 -10.71 -0.96
N ARG A 146 -12.90 -10.33 -1.25
CA ARG A 146 -12.46 -10.02 -2.62
C ARG A 146 -12.64 -11.21 -3.57
N ASN A 147 -12.29 -12.40 -3.13
CA ASN A 147 -12.52 -13.64 -3.91
C ASN A 147 -14.02 -13.90 -4.14
N PHE A 148 -14.84 -13.62 -3.13
CA PHE A 148 -16.29 -13.77 -3.24
C PHE A 148 -16.91 -12.73 -4.20
N GLU A 149 -16.44 -11.49 -4.18
CA GLU A 149 -16.92 -10.41 -5.08
C GLU A 149 -16.60 -10.74 -6.54
N ASN A 150 -15.42 -11.32 -6.81
CA ASN A 150 -15.03 -11.75 -8.14
C ASN A 150 -15.96 -12.84 -8.72
N SER A 151 -16.58 -13.64 -7.86
CA SER A 151 -17.54 -14.66 -8.28
C SER A 151 -18.95 -14.13 -8.60
N ASN A 152 -19.18 -12.81 -8.53
CA ASN A 152 -20.47 -12.12 -8.77
C ASN A 152 -21.67 -12.60 -7.91
N LYS A 153 -21.44 -13.38 -6.85
CA LYS A 153 -22.47 -13.92 -5.94
C LYS A 153 -22.92 -12.94 -4.85
N ALA A 154 -22.29 -11.76 -4.82
CA ALA A 154 -22.54 -10.77 -3.79
C ALA A 154 -23.78 -9.90 -4.02
N LYS A 155 -24.34 -9.87 -5.23
CA LYS A 155 -25.47 -9.02 -5.60
C LYS A 155 -26.72 -9.29 -4.73
N GLY A 156 -27.42 -8.24 -4.31
CA GLY A 156 -28.68 -8.34 -3.56
C GLY A 156 -28.56 -8.66 -2.07
N LYS A 157 -27.35 -8.89 -1.53
CA LYS A 157 -27.14 -9.19 -0.12
C LYS A 157 -26.78 -7.93 0.69
N SER A 158 -27.22 -7.88 1.97
CA SER A 158 -26.87 -6.78 2.87
C SER A 158 -25.37 -6.73 3.15
N ILE A 159 -24.83 -5.52 3.26
CA ILE A 159 -23.41 -5.26 3.54
C ILE A 159 -23.03 -5.85 4.91
N THR A 160 -23.87 -5.64 5.91
CA THR A 160 -23.63 -6.13 7.27
C THR A 160 -23.61 -7.66 7.35
N CYS A 161 -24.57 -8.34 6.70
CA CYS A 161 -24.59 -9.81 6.65
C CYS A 161 -23.36 -10.38 5.95
N ILE A 162 -22.92 -9.75 4.86
CA ILE A 162 -21.71 -10.20 4.15
C ILE A 162 -20.48 -10.01 5.05
N ALA A 163 -20.32 -8.82 5.67
CA ALA A 163 -19.19 -8.53 6.55
C ALA A 163 -19.12 -9.53 7.72
N SER A 164 -20.22 -9.74 8.42
CA SER A 164 -20.28 -10.69 9.56
C SER A 164 -19.93 -12.13 9.13
N ALA A 165 -20.47 -12.60 8.02
CA ALA A 165 -20.17 -13.93 7.49
C ALA A 165 -18.70 -14.09 7.13
N LYS A 166 -18.07 -13.05 6.55
CA LYS A 166 -16.64 -13.12 6.18
C LYS A 166 -15.72 -13.04 7.39
N ILE A 167 -16.07 -12.25 8.40
CA ILE A 167 -15.35 -12.21 9.67
C ILE A 167 -15.44 -13.57 10.36
N TYR A 168 -16.63 -14.17 10.44
CA TYR A 168 -16.82 -15.50 11.04
C TYR A 168 -15.97 -16.57 10.35
N LEU A 169 -15.96 -16.59 9.00
CA LEU A 169 -15.14 -17.52 8.23
C LEU A 169 -13.63 -17.28 8.46
N ALA A 170 -13.22 -16.03 8.59
CA ALA A 170 -11.83 -15.69 8.87
C ALA A 170 -11.42 -16.14 10.27
N CYS A 171 -12.23 -15.91 11.29
CA CYS A 171 -11.99 -16.40 12.65
C CYS A 171 -11.84 -17.92 12.67
N LYS A 172 -12.78 -18.64 12.08
CA LYS A 172 -12.71 -20.11 11.96
C LYS A 172 -11.46 -20.59 11.24
N ARG A 173 -11.00 -19.88 10.21
CA ARG A 173 -9.79 -20.23 9.46
C ARG A 173 -8.50 -19.94 10.25
N CYS A 174 -8.51 -18.90 11.07
CA CYS A 174 -7.39 -18.50 11.90
C CYS A 174 -7.36 -19.21 13.27
N GLY A 175 -8.33 -20.08 13.59
CA GLY A 175 -8.37 -20.84 14.82
C GLY A 175 -8.79 -20.00 16.05
N VAL A 176 -9.64 -19.01 15.83
CA VAL A 176 -10.23 -18.13 16.88
C VAL A 176 -11.72 -18.40 17.01
#